data_33389e1929e3cbc9df9563fa69a7ad2b
#
_entry.id   33389e1929e3cbc9df9563fa69a7ad2b
#
_cell.length_a   1.000
_cell.length_b   1.000
_cell.length_c   1.000
_cell.angle_alpha   90.00
_cell.angle_beta   90.00
_cell.angle_gamma   90.00
#
_symmetry.space_group_name_H-M   'P 1'
#
loop_
_entity.id
_entity.type
_entity.pdbx_description
1 polymer ?
#
loop_
_entity_poly.entity_id
_entity_poly.type
_entity_poly.pdbx_seq_one_letter_code
_entity_poly.pdbx_strand_id
1 'polypeptide(L)'
;MAEAEEVKTMKILVTGFEPFGGETRNPSAEVVEHLPDTIAGAEIVKLILPTVRYEAPQRVAEALERYRPDVVLSIGQAGGRTAVSVERVAVNLDDYRIPDNAGNQPQEEPVVPGGPDAYLTNLPVKAMAEAIRAAGVPAEVSLSAGTFVCNHVLYSVRHYLERHFPGIRNGFLHIPYLPEQVLDKPGQPSMPLELSRRAVEAALTAIAGGNAAMPAGATGG
;
A
#
# COMPACT_ATOMS: atom_id res chain seq x y z
N MET A 1 18.08 -4.41 40.27
CA MET A 1 18.27 -3.53 39.12
C MET A 1 17.23 -3.96 38.11
N ALA A 2 16.24 -3.12 37.82
CA ALA A 2 15.25 -3.44 36.76
C ALA A 2 15.96 -3.31 35.42
N GLU A 3 16.02 -4.39 34.64
CA GLU A 3 16.41 -4.34 33.24
C GLU A 3 15.42 -3.39 32.55
N ALA A 4 15.96 -2.34 31.94
CA ALA A 4 15.15 -1.48 31.08
C ALA A 4 14.69 -2.35 29.90
N GLU A 5 13.39 -2.65 29.78
CA GLU A 5 12.82 -3.24 28.58
C GLU A 5 13.17 -2.33 27.40
N GLU A 6 13.98 -2.85 26.49
CA GLU A 6 14.33 -2.18 25.24
C GLU A 6 13.04 -2.00 24.43
N VAL A 7 12.53 -0.78 24.38
CA VAL A 7 11.31 -0.47 23.63
C VAL A 7 11.62 -0.73 22.15
N LYS A 8 11.16 -1.87 21.63
CA LYS A 8 11.33 -2.25 20.22
C LYS A 8 10.72 -1.15 19.34
N THR A 9 11.56 -0.46 18.57
CA THR A 9 11.11 0.51 17.57
C THR A 9 10.31 -0.20 16.47
N MET A 10 9.08 0.28 16.19
CA MET A 10 8.28 -0.22 15.08
C MET A 10 9.01 0.02 13.76
N LYS A 11 9.00 -0.99 12.89
CA LYS A 11 9.57 -0.90 11.55
C LYS A 11 8.46 -1.04 10.51
N ILE A 12 8.38 -0.09 9.57
CA ILE A 12 7.38 -0.09 8.49
C ILE A 12 8.09 -0.17 7.15
N LEU A 13 7.81 -1.24 6.39
CA LEU A 13 8.21 -1.33 4.99
C LEU A 13 7.19 -0.55 4.15
N VAL A 14 7.64 0.51 3.50
CA VAL A 14 6.81 1.32 2.60
C VAL A 14 7.26 1.08 1.17
N THR A 15 6.33 0.69 0.29
CA THR A 15 6.65 0.41 -1.10
C THR A 15 5.94 1.35 -2.06
N GLY A 16 6.62 1.75 -3.13
CA GLY A 16 6.08 2.43 -4.30
C GLY A 16 6.30 1.58 -5.55
N PHE A 17 5.89 2.06 -6.71
CA PHE A 17 6.01 1.35 -7.98
C PHE A 17 6.74 2.17 -9.03
N GLU A 18 7.50 1.49 -9.88
CA GLU A 18 8.06 2.05 -11.09
C GLU A 18 6.98 2.61 -12.03
N PRO A 19 7.31 3.56 -12.93
CA PRO A 19 6.41 4.00 -13.99
C PRO A 19 5.91 2.83 -14.85
N PHE A 20 4.67 2.93 -15.35
CA PHE A 20 4.01 1.91 -16.17
C PHE A 20 3.05 2.55 -17.18
N GLY A 21 2.58 1.77 -18.14
CA GLY A 21 1.56 2.21 -19.09
C GLY A 21 1.98 3.38 -19.98
N GLY A 22 3.28 3.52 -20.28
CA GLY A 22 3.84 4.60 -21.08
C GLY A 22 4.12 5.88 -20.31
N GLU A 23 3.82 5.94 -19.00
CA GLU A 23 4.20 7.06 -18.13
C GLU A 23 5.71 7.06 -17.88
N THR A 24 6.29 8.25 -17.72
CA THR A 24 7.71 8.42 -17.37
C THR A 24 7.91 8.62 -15.86
N ARG A 25 6.85 8.84 -15.13
CA ARG A 25 6.82 9.11 -13.68
C ARG A 25 5.77 8.23 -13.01
N ASN A 26 5.99 7.93 -11.74
CA ASN A 26 4.98 7.32 -10.86
C ASN A 26 5.00 8.05 -9.51
N PRO A 27 3.92 8.75 -9.13
CA PRO A 27 3.87 9.49 -7.87
C PRO A 27 4.15 8.62 -6.64
N SER A 28 3.85 7.33 -6.70
CA SER A 28 4.09 6.45 -5.55
C SER A 28 5.59 6.24 -5.29
N ALA A 29 6.40 6.06 -6.33
CA ALA A 29 7.85 5.98 -6.19
C ALA A 29 8.41 7.30 -5.62
N GLU A 30 8.01 8.42 -6.21
CA GLU A 30 8.49 9.74 -5.79
C GLU A 30 8.10 10.07 -4.33
N VAL A 31 6.89 9.73 -3.91
CA VAL A 31 6.49 9.88 -2.51
C VAL A 31 7.37 9.04 -1.60
N VAL A 32 7.56 7.75 -1.90
CA VAL A 32 8.36 6.84 -1.08
C VAL A 32 9.80 7.30 -0.94
N GLU A 33 10.43 7.74 -2.04
CA GLU A 33 11.80 8.23 -2.04
C GLU A 33 11.98 9.47 -1.15
N HIS A 34 10.97 10.35 -1.09
CA HIS A 34 11.01 11.61 -0.32
C HIS A 34 10.47 11.49 1.11
N LEU A 35 10.03 10.30 1.56
CA LEU A 35 9.68 10.11 2.97
C LEU A 35 10.90 10.26 3.88
N PRO A 36 10.78 10.79 5.10
CA PRO A 36 11.84 10.72 6.10
C PRO A 36 12.08 9.27 6.55
N ASP A 37 13.27 9.00 7.07
CA ASP A 37 13.63 7.64 7.53
C ASP A 37 12.98 7.26 8.87
N THR A 38 12.33 8.22 9.52
CA THR A 38 11.58 8.02 10.76
C THR A 38 10.30 8.84 10.75
N ILE A 39 9.15 8.24 11.05
CA ILE A 39 7.86 8.92 11.19
C ILE A 39 7.19 8.46 12.49
N ALA A 40 6.80 9.39 13.36
CA ALA A 40 6.16 9.12 14.63
C ALA A 40 6.89 8.04 15.48
N GLY A 41 8.21 8.03 15.42
CA GLY A 41 9.07 7.07 16.12
C GLY A 41 9.22 5.70 15.43
N ALA A 42 8.54 5.46 14.31
CA ALA A 42 8.73 4.25 13.53
C ALA A 42 9.86 4.41 12.49
N GLU A 43 10.69 3.40 12.33
CA GLU A 43 11.68 3.29 11.26
C GLU A 43 10.99 3.01 9.92
N ILE A 44 11.34 3.76 8.86
CA ILE A 44 10.77 3.62 7.53
C ILE A 44 11.79 2.95 6.61
N VAL A 45 11.49 1.74 6.15
CA VAL A 45 12.25 1.04 5.11
C VAL A 45 11.56 1.27 3.78
N LYS A 46 12.29 1.81 2.81
CA LYS A 46 11.77 2.21 1.49
C LYS A 46 12.11 1.16 0.44
N LEU A 47 11.17 0.83 -0.43
CA LEU A 47 11.38 -0.10 -1.54
C LEU A 47 10.55 0.32 -2.76
N ILE A 48 11.17 0.40 -3.91
CA ILE A 48 10.46 0.59 -5.18
C ILE A 48 10.31 -0.76 -5.87
N LEU A 49 9.09 -1.09 -6.22
CA LEU A 49 8.70 -2.35 -6.84
C LEU A 49 8.61 -2.19 -8.36
N PRO A 50 9.01 -3.18 -9.14
CA PRO A 50 8.67 -3.21 -10.55
C PRO A 50 7.14 -3.34 -10.70
N THR A 51 6.56 -2.67 -11.70
CA THR A 51 5.13 -2.86 -12.00
C THR A 51 4.96 -4.12 -12.84
N VAL A 52 5.24 -5.27 -12.20
CA VAL A 52 5.25 -6.61 -12.81
C VAL A 52 4.54 -7.59 -11.87
N ARG A 53 3.59 -8.36 -12.44
CA ARG A 53 2.67 -9.27 -11.74
C ARG A 53 3.33 -10.12 -10.64
N TYR A 54 4.31 -10.93 -11.00
CA TYR A 54 4.91 -11.88 -10.05
C TYR A 54 6.17 -11.33 -9.35
N GLU A 55 6.90 -10.45 -10.00
CA GLU A 55 8.15 -9.92 -9.45
C GLU A 55 7.90 -8.97 -8.29
N ALA A 56 6.86 -8.13 -8.37
CA ALA A 56 6.56 -7.17 -7.32
C ALA A 56 6.30 -7.85 -5.95
N PRO A 57 5.40 -8.83 -5.80
CA PRO A 57 5.23 -9.50 -4.51
C PRO A 57 6.44 -10.32 -4.09
N GLN A 58 7.25 -10.86 -5.02
CA GLN A 58 8.50 -11.54 -4.69
C GLN A 58 9.50 -10.58 -4.03
N ARG A 59 9.65 -9.35 -4.55
CA ARG A 59 10.50 -8.32 -3.94
C ARG A 59 10.05 -7.95 -2.52
N VAL A 60 8.72 -7.93 -2.30
CA VAL A 60 8.20 -7.72 -0.94
C VAL A 60 8.55 -8.90 -0.03
N ALA A 61 8.41 -10.15 -0.51
CA ALA A 61 8.77 -11.33 0.28
C ALA A 61 10.26 -11.35 0.66
N GLU A 62 11.17 -11.00 -0.26
CA GLU A 62 12.60 -10.85 0.02
C GLU A 62 12.87 -9.75 1.08
N ALA A 63 12.15 -8.63 1.00
CA ALA A 63 12.26 -7.55 1.98
C ALA A 63 11.70 -7.96 3.36
N LEU A 64 10.62 -8.74 3.42
CA LEU A 64 10.08 -9.31 4.66
C LEU A 64 11.12 -10.17 5.38
N GLU A 65 11.81 -11.05 4.65
CA GLU A 65 12.87 -11.89 5.22
C GLU A 65 14.06 -11.07 5.72
N ARG A 66 14.45 -10.06 4.96
CA ARG A 66 15.62 -9.24 5.26
C ARG A 66 15.40 -8.26 6.42
N TYR A 67 14.28 -7.55 6.42
CA TYR A 67 14.05 -6.42 7.32
C TYR A 67 13.15 -6.74 8.50
N ARG A 68 12.35 -7.81 8.42
CA ARG A 68 11.40 -8.24 9.47
C ARG A 68 10.54 -7.06 9.97
N PRO A 69 9.84 -6.33 9.09
CA PRO A 69 9.05 -5.19 9.49
C PRO A 69 7.82 -5.63 10.32
N ASP A 70 7.25 -4.70 11.08
CA ASP A 70 5.99 -4.92 11.79
C ASP A 70 4.77 -4.61 10.92
N VAL A 71 4.98 -3.82 9.85
CA VAL A 71 3.94 -3.38 8.91
C VAL A 71 4.50 -3.29 7.49
N VAL A 72 3.68 -3.64 6.49
CA VAL A 72 3.89 -3.33 5.08
C VAL A 72 2.80 -2.37 4.62
N LEU A 73 3.18 -1.19 4.14
CA LEU A 73 2.28 -0.25 3.48
C LEU A 73 2.71 -0.05 2.03
N SER A 74 1.92 -0.51 1.09
CA SER A 74 2.16 -0.28 -0.34
C SER A 74 1.40 0.95 -0.82
N ILE A 75 2.00 1.70 -1.75
CA ILE A 75 1.44 2.92 -2.33
C ILE A 75 1.44 2.75 -3.83
N GLY A 76 0.30 2.95 -4.48
CA GLY A 76 0.16 2.89 -5.93
C GLY A 76 -0.49 4.14 -6.52
N GLN A 77 -0.28 4.36 -7.82
CA GLN A 77 -0.96 5.38 -8.59
C GLN A 77 -2.31 4.85 -9.08
N ALA A 78 -3.37 5.61 -8.88
CA ALA A 78 -4.68 5.33 -9.46
C ALA A 78 -5.24 6.57 -10.20
N GLY A 79 -5.16 6.54 -11.53
CA GLY A 79 -5.77 7.58 -12.37
C GLY A 79 -7.29 7.66 -12.20
N GLY A 80 -7.83 8.86 -12.35
CA GLY A 80 -9.28 9.12 -12.21
C GLY A 80 -9.76 9.33 -10.78
N ARG A 81 -8.94 9.09 -9.75
CA ARG A 81 -9.30 9.33 -8.35
C ARG A 81 -9.04 10.79 -7.96
N THR A 82 -9.96 11.37 -7.21
CA THR A 82 -9.90 12.77 -6.73
C THR A 82 -9.37 12.89 -5.31
N ALA A 83 -9.22 11.76 -4.62
CA ALA A 83 -8.81 11.67 -3.22
C ALA A 83 -7.80 10.51 -3.04
N VAL A 84 -7.06 10.53 -1.95
CA VAL A 84 -6.27 9.37 -1.51
C VAL A 84 -7.23 8.27 -1.05
N SER A 85 -7.05 7.07 -1.57
CA SER A 85 -7.90 5.93 -1.24
C SER A 85 -7.15 4.95 -0.34
N VAL A 86 -7.70 4.72 0.86
CA VAL A 86 -7.19 3.70 1.79
C VAL A 86 -7.91 2.39 1.49
N GLU A 87 -7.22 1.44 0.90
CA GLU A 87 -7.83 0.21 0.39
C GLU A 87 -8.18 -0.76 1.51
N ARG A 88 -9.44 -1.21 1.55
CA ARG A 88 -9.95 -2.15 2.54
C ARG A 88 -9.83 -3.61 2.09
N VAL A 89 -9.93 -3.88 0.80
CA VAL A 89 -10.12 -5.22 0.24
C VAL A 89 -9.11 -5.49 -0.86
N ALA A 90 -8.52 -6.68 -0.85
CA ALA A 90 -7.84 -7.29 -1.97
C ALA A 90 -8.67 -8.48 -2.48
N VAL A 91 -8.89 -8.57 -3.78
CA VAL A 91 -9.65 -9.66 -4.40
C VAL A 91 -8.73 -10.66 -5.09
N ASN A 92 -9.11 -11.93 -5.14
CA ASN A 92 -8.36 -13.00 -5.80
C ASN A 92 -8.61 -13.00 -7.32
N LEU A 93 -8.38 -11.86 -7.96
CA LEU A 93 -8.64 -11.66 -9.38
C LEU A 93 -7.58 -10.77 -10.02
N ASP A 94 -6.97 -11.26 -11.07
CA ASP A 94 -6.17 -10.50 -12.04
C ASP A 94 -6.95 -10.42 -13.35
N ASP A 95 -7.31 -9.19 -13.73
CA ASP A 95 -7.98 -8.88 -14.98
C ASP A 95 -7.42 -7.55 -15.49
N TYR A 96 -6.34 -7.64 -16.31
CA TYR A 96 -5.51 -6.51 -16.67
C TYR A 96 -6.00 -5.82 -17.94
N ARG A 97 -6.43 -4.57 -17.82
CA ARG A 97 -6.83 -3.74 -18.97
C ARG A 97 -5.67 -3.43 -19.92
N ILE A 98 -4.45 -3.34 -19.41
CA ILE A 98 -3.20 -3.12 -20.15
C ILE A 98 -2.16 -4.13 -19.69
N PRO A 99 -1.14 -4.47 -20.50
CA PRO A 99 -0.04 -5.30 -20.01
C PRO A 99 0.74 -4.59 -18.90
N ASP A 100 1.33 -5.40 -18.00
CA ASP A 100 2.33 -4.91 -17.06
C ASP A 100 3.68 -4.64 -17.76
N ASN A 101 4.70 -4.20 -17.02
CA ASN A 101 5.99 -3.84 -17.60
C ASN A 101 6.77 -5.05 -18.18
N ALA A 102 6.37 -6.29 -17.89
CA ALA A 102 6.93 -7.51 -18.46
C ALA A 102 6.05 -8.11 -19.57
N GLY A 103 4.94 -7.44 -19.94
CA GLY A 103 4.02 -7.88 -20.97
C GLY A 103 2.95 -8.86 -20.48
N ASN A 104 2.82 -9.13 -19.19
CA ASN A 104 1.75 -9.97 -18.68
C ASN A 104 0.41 -9.22 -18.73
N GLN A 105 -0.61 -9.86 -19.28
CA GLN A 105 -1.97 -9.32 -19.35
C GLN A 105 -2.99 -10.42 -19.10
N PRO A 106 -3.10 -10.91 -17.83
CA PRO A 106 -4.07 -11.93 -17.47
C PRO A 106 -5.50 -11.43 -17.65
N GLN A 107 -6.40 -12.36 -17.96
CA GLN A 107 -7.84 -12.12 -18.12
C GLN A 107 -8.60 -13.08 -17.21
N GLU A 108 -9.32 -12.53 -16.21
CA GLU A 108 -10.13 -13.31 -15.26
C GLU A 108 -9.35 -14.46 -14.57
N GLU A 109 -8.06 -14.25 -14.29
CA GLU A 109 -7.24 -15.26 -13.62
C GLU A 109 -7.22 -15.04 -12.11
N PRO A 110 -7.14 -16.10 -11.28
CA PRO A 110 -6.91 -15.91 -9.85
C PRO A 110 -5.48 -15.40 -9.60
N VAL A 111 -5.33 -14.49 -8.63
CA VAL A 111 -4.00 -14.08 -8.10
C VAL A 111 -3.27 -15.28 -7.52
N VAL A 112 -3.97 -16.06 -6.68
CA VAL A 112 -3.50 -17.32 -6.11
C VAL A 112 -4.54 -18.40 -6.36
N PRO A 113 -4.25 -19.40 -7.20
CA PRO A 113 -5.13 -20.54 -7.41
C PRO A 113 -5.49 -21.25 -6.10
N GLY A 114 -6.80 -21.43 -5.84
CA GLY A 114 -7.29 -22.04 -4.61
C GLY A 114 -7.18 -21.18 -3.35
N GLY A 115 -6.76 -19.93 -3.47
CA GLY A 115 -6.81 -18.95 -2.38
C GLY A 115 -8.24 -18.47 -2.11
N PRO A 116 -8.50 -17.82 -0.95
CA PRO A 116 -9.82 -17.23 -0.66
C PRO A 116 -10.20 -16.14 -1.67
N ASP A 117 -11.48 -15.89 -1.88
CA ASP A 117 -11.97 -14.89 -2.84
C ASP A 117 -11.45 -13.48 -2.57
N ALA A 118 -11.23 -13.14 -1.30
CA ALA A 118 -10.74 -11.83 -0.90
C ALA A 118 -10.03 -11.87 0.46
N TYR A 119 -9.17 -10.85 0.68
CA TYR A 119 -8.61 -10.53 1.98
C TYR A 119 -9.00 -9.11 2.40
N LEU A 120 -9.34 -8.93 3.67
CA LEU A 120 -9.41 -7.61 4.27
C LEU A 120 -8.02 -7.19 4.75
N THR A 121 -7.64 -5.93 4.52
CA THR A 121 -6.46 -5.34 5.17
C THR A 121 -6.63 -5.35 6.69
N ASN A 122 -5.56 -5.58 7.41
CA ASN A 122 -5.54 -5.54 8.88
C ASN A 122 -4.94 -4.23 9.44
N LEU A 123 -4.83 -3.19 8.59
CA LEU A 123 -4.51 -1.84 9.03
C LEU A 123 -5.76 -1.05 9.46
N PRO A 124 -5.60 -0.01 10.30
CA PRO A 124 -6.70 0.80 10.81
C PRO A 124 -7.20 1.80 9.76
N VAL A 125 -7.79 1.32 8.65
CA VAL A 125 -8.11 2.13 7.45
C VAL A 125 -8.97 3.36 7.74
N LYS A 126 -9.89 3.31 8.73
CA LYS A 126 -10.70 4.47 9.11
C LYS A 126 -9.84 5.54 9.77
N ALA A 127 -9.02 5.16 10.74
CA ALA A 127 -8.11 6.08 11.41
C ALA A 127 -7.08 6.68 10.43
N MET A 128 -6.58 5.88 9.48
CA MET A 128 -5.70 6.37 8.41
C MET A 128 -6.41 7.44 7.57
N ALA A 129 -7.62 7.16 7.08
CA ALA A 129 -8.38 8.13 6.27
C ALA A 129 -8.74 9.41 7.07
N GLU A 130 -9.04 9.29 8.36
CA GLU A 130 -9.28 10.42 9.26
C GLU A 130 -8.02 11.27 9.46
N ALA A 131 -6.86 10.64 9.70
CA ALA A 131 -5.58 11.33 9.84
C ALA A 131 -5.18 12.07 8.56
N ILE A 132 -5.39 11.46 7.38
CA ILE A 132 -5.14 12.11 6.10
C ILE A 132 -6.04 13.35 5.94
N ARG A 133 -7.34 13.24 6.25
CA ARG A 133 -8.26 14.39 6.19
C ARG A 133 -7.90 15.48 7.19
N ALA A 134 -7.49 15.10 8.40
CA ALA A 134 -7.02 16.05 9.42
C ALA A 134 -5.74 16.79 8.98
N ALA A 135 -4.91 16.16 8.14
CA ALA A 135 -3.75 16.80 7.51
C ALA A 135 -4.12 17.70 6.31
N GLY A 136 -5.41 17.91 6.03
CA GLY A 136 -5.90 18.79 4.97
C GLY A 136 -5.86 18.15 3.56
N VAL A 137 -5.84 16.83 3.46
CA VAL A 137 -5.84 16.11 2.18
C VAL A 137 -7.12 15.29 2.03
N PRO A 138 -7.83 15.36 0.88
CA PRO A 138 -9.00 14.52 0.63
C PRO A 138 -8.65 13.04 0.70
N ALA A 139 -9.41 12.27 1.48
CA ALA A 139 -9.21 10.84 1.62
C ALA A 139 -10.52 10.07 1.86
N GLU A 140 -10.54 8.83 1.40
CA GLU A 140 -11.67 7.91 1.57
C GLU A 140 -11.18 6.48 1.88
N VAL A 141 -12.08 5.67 2.43
CA VAL A 141 -11.88 4.22 2.49
C VAL A 141 -12.45 3.61 1.22
N SER A 142 -11.61 2.90 0.46
CA SER A 142 -12.00 2.26 -0.79
C SER A 142 -12.24 0.76 -0.59
N LEU A 143 -13.21 0.22 -1.30
CA LEU A 143 -13.56 -1.21 -1.30
C LEU A 143 -13.03 -1.95 -2.54
N SER A 144 -12.17 -1.33 -3.35
CA SER A 144 -11.56 -1.99 -4.51
C SER A 144 -10.23 -1.35 -4.88
N ALA A 145 -9.16 -2.13 -4.80
CA ALA A 145 -7.85 -1.78 -5.34
C ALA A 145 -7.74 -2.01 -6.86
N GLY A 146 -8.86 -2.32 -7.52
CA GLY A 146 -8.89 -2.75 -8.92
C GLY A 146 -8.46 -4.21 -9.08
N THR A 147 -8.02 -4.57 -10.30
CA THR A 147 -7.62 -5.94 -10.66
C THR A 147 -6.27 -5.97 -11.39
N PHE A 148 -5.47 -4.91 -11.26
CA PHE A 148 -4.13 -4.78 -11.83
C PHE A 148 -3.04 -5.13 -10.79
N VAL A 149 -1.78 -4.84 -11.07
CA VAL A 149 -0.62 -5.16 -10.22
C VAL A 149 -0.76 -4.68 -8.77
N CYS A 150 -1.46 -3.56 -8.52
CA CYS A 150 -1.70 -3.06 -7.16
C CYS A 150 -2.52 -4.04 -6.31
N ASN A 151 -3.63 -4.54 -6.87
CA ASN A 151 -4.45 -5.57 -6.22
C ASN A 151 -3.67 -6.88 -6.09
N HIS A 152 -2.93 -7.28 -7.15
CA HIS A 152 -2.09 -8.47 -7.13
C HIS A 152 -1.10 -8.44 -5.96
N VAL A 153 -0.39 -7.32 -5.76
CA VAL A 153 0.56 -7.15 -4.65
C VAL A 153 -0.15 -7.17 -3.30
N LEU A 154 -1.25 -6.40 -3.15
CA LEU A 154 -1.99 -6.36 -1.89
C LEU A 154 -2.49 -7.74 -1.49
N TYR A 155 -3.06 -8.50 -2.43
CA TYR A 155 -3.56 -9.86 -2.20
C TYR A 155 -2.41 -10.84 -1.91
N SER A 156 -1.41 -10.91 -2.78
CA SER A 156 -0.29 -11.85 -2.66
C SER A 156 0.49 -11.66 -1.37
N VAL A 157 0.77 -10.40 -1.00
CA VAL A 157 1.47 -10.08 0.24
C VAL A 157 0.62 -10.50 1.45
N ARG A 158 -0.68 -10.20 1.47
CA ARG A 158 -1.56 -10.62 2.57
C ARG A 158 -1.61 -12.14 2.68
N HIS A 159 -1.78 -12.85 1.56
CA HIS A 159 -1.78 -14.30 1.50
C HIS A 159 -0.47 -14.93 2.02
N TYR A 160 0.67 -14.35 1.65
CA TYR A 160 1.98 -14.77 2.11
C TYR A 160 2.16 -14.54 3.61
N LEU A 161 1.79 -13.36 4.10
CA LEU A 161 1.91 -12.99 5.52
C LEU A 161 1.09 -13.91 6.43
N GLU A 162 -0.12 -14.29 6.05
CA GLU A 162 -0.95 -15.19 6.87
C GLU A 162 -0.28 -16.56 7.10
N ARG A 163 0.54 -17.01 6.16
CA ARG A 163 1.21 -18.31 6.22
C ARG A 163 2.58 -18.27 6.87
N HIS A 164 3.32 -17.18 6.65
CA HIS A 164 4.74 -17.10 7.01
C HIS A 164 5.02 -16.10 8.12
N PHE A 165 4.21 -15.04 8.23
CA PHE A 165 4.42 -13.92 9.17
C PHE A 165 3.09 -13.38 9.71
N PRO A 166 2.27 -14.18 10.42
CA PRO A 166 0.89 -13.80 10.78
C PRO A 166 0.79 -12.55 11.67
N GLY A 167 1.90 -12.15 12.32
CA GLY A 167 1.95 -10.92 13.13
C GLY A 167 2.20 -9.64 12.33
N ILE A 168 2.65 -9.72 11.07
CA ILE A 168 2.90 -8.55 10.25
C ILE A 168 1.59 -8.05 9.63
N ARG A 169 1.33 -6.74 9.77
CA ARG A 169 0.15 -6.09 9.20
C ARG A 169 0.47 -5.57 7.80
N ASN A 170 -0.54 -5.56 6.90
CA ASN A 170 -0.37 -4.93 5.59
C ASN A 170 -1.61 -4.18 5.12
N GLY A 171 -1.37 -3.22 4.23
CA GLY A 171 -2.41 -2.45 3.57
C GLY A 171 -1.88 -1.70 2.36
N PHE A 172 -2.74 -0.92 1.74
CA PHE A 172 -2.47 -0.24 0.48
C PHE A 172 -3.12 1.15 0.45
N LEU A 173 -2.40 2.13 -0.12
CA LEU A 173 -2.92 3.44 -0.46
C LEU A 173 -2.86 3.64 -1.97
N HIS A 174 -3.93 4.16 -2.57
CA HIS A 174 -3.86 4.72 -3.91
C HIS A 174 -3.84 6.25 -3.83
N ILE A 175 -2.95 6.85 -4.62
CA ILE A 175 -2.82 8.31 -4.79
C ILE A 175 -3.11 8.69 -6.23
N PRO A 176 -3.65 9.90 -6.48
CA PRO A 176 -3.95 10.39 -7.83
C PRO A 176 -2.69 10.60 -8.69
N TYR A 177 -2.89 10.89 -9.97
CA TYR A 177 -1.86 11.42 -10.85
C TYR A 177 -1.22 12.70 -10.30
N LEU A 178 0.03 12.97 -10.70
CA LEU A 178 0.63 14.30 -10.57
C LEU A 178 -0.01 15.28 -11.55
N PRO A 179 -0.01 16.60 -11.26
CA PRO A 179 -0.49 17.61 -12.20
C PRO A 179 0.17 17.54 -13.58
N GLU A 180 1.47 17.24 -13.62
CA GLU A 180 2.24 17.13 -14.86
C GLU A 180 1.84 15.94 -15.73
N GLN A 181 1.29 14.88 -15.12
CA GLN A 181 0.85 13.68 -15.84
C GLN A 181 -0.51 13.87 -16.54
N VAL A 182 -1.24 14.94 -16.25
CA VAL A 182 -2.59 15.15 -16.77
C VAL A 182 -2.71 16.35 -17.71
N LEU A 183 -1.59 16.98 -18.09
CA LEU A 183 -1.58 18.14 -18.99
C LEU A 183 -2.21 17.81 -20.35
N ASP A 184 -2.07 16.58 -20.81
CA ASP A 184 -2.64 16.04 -22.06
C ASP A 184 -3.82 15.09 -21.82
N LYS A 185 -4.37 15.01 -20.60
CA LYS A 185 -5.49 14.15 -20.21
C LYS A 185 -6.69 14.97 -19.69
N PRO A 186 -7.47 15.61 -20.57
CA PRO A 186 -8.56 16.49 -20.15
C PRO A 186 -9.55 15.78 -19.22
N GLY A 187 -9.92 16.44 -18.12
CA GLY A 187 -10.87 15.92 -17.14
C GLY A 187 -10.29 14.92 -16.12
N GLN A 188 -9.02 14.57 -16.24
CA GLN A 188 -8.38 13.72 -15.23
C GLN A 188 -8.01 14.53 -13.99
N PRO A 189 -8.39 14.07 -12.78
CA PRO A 189 -7.98 14.71 -11.55
C PRO A 189 -6.51 14.45 -11.28
N SER A 190 -5.88 15.36 -10.52
CA SER A 190 -4.48 15.24 -10.09
C SER A 190 -4.30 15.76 -8.67
N MET A 191 -3.20 15.38 -8.05
CA MET A 191 -2.79 15.83 -6.72
C MET A 191 -1.30 16.18 -6.74
N PRO A 192 -0.89 17.37 -6.27
CA PRO A 192 0.53 17.70 -6.13
C PRO A 192 1.28 16.70 -5.27
N LEU A 193 2.53 16.39 -5.62
CA LEU A 193 3.38 15.42 -4.92
C LEU A 193 3.43 15.70 -3.41
N GLU A 194 3.53 16.98 -3.03
CA GLU A 194 3.59 17.40 -1.63
C GLU A 194 2.33 17.04 -0.83
N LEU A 195 1.14 17.13 -1.46
CA LEU A 195 -0.10 16.69 -0.81
C LEU A 195 -0.16 15.17 -0.68
N SER A 196 0.26 14.44 -1.71
CA SER A 196 0.35 12.98 -1.67
C SER A 196 1.32 12.51 -0.59
N ARG A 197 2.50 13.16 -0.48
CA ARG A 197 3.49 12.88 0.56
C ARG A 197 2.93 13.13 1.97
N ARG A 198 2.27 14.29 2.17
CA ARG A 198 1.61 14.64 3.45
C ARG A 198 0.55 13.63 3.84
N ALA A 199 -0.24 13.14 2.88
CA ALA A 199 -1.23 12.10 3.12
C ALA A 199 -0.60 10.79 3.59
N VAL A 200 0.49 10.37 2.95
CA VAL A 200 1.22 9.15 3.30
C VAL A 200 1.84 9.28 4.70
N GLU A 201 2.48 10.41 5.01
CA GLU A 201 3.03 10.68 6.35
C GLU A 201 1.95 10.65 7.45
N ALA A 202 0.77 11.23 7.18
CA ALA A 202 -0.36 11.19 8.11
C ALA A 202 -0.88 9.75 8.32
N ALA A 203 -0.98 8.95 7.25
CA ALA A 203 -1.36 7.54 7.35
C ALA A 203 -0.34 6.72 8.15
N LEU A 204 0.96 6.92 7.91
CA LEU A 204 2.05 6.26 8.64
C LEU A 204 2.04 6.66 10.13
N THR A 205 1.76 7.92 10.44
CA THR A 205 1.59 8.41 11.81
C THR A 205 0.42 7.70 12.51
N ALA A 206 -0.72 7.54 11.82
CA ALA A 206 -1.86 6.82 12.37
C ALA A 206 -1.57 5.32 12.59
N ILE A 207 -0.77 4.70 11.71
CA ILE A 207 -0.32 3.31 11.86
C ILE A 207 0.60 3.17 13.07
N ALA A 208 1.58 4.07 13.23
CA ALA A 208 2.54 4.04 14.32
C ALA A 208 1.88 4.33 15.68
N GLY A 209 0.93 5.28 15.73
CA GLY A 209 0.18 5.61 16.93
C GLY A 209 -0.89 4.59 17.34
N GLY A 210 -1.33 3.76 16.41
CA GLY A 210 -2.40 2.77 16.61
C GLY A 210 -1.97 1.45 17.27
N ASN A 211 -0.89 1.42 18.05
CA ASN A 211 -0.47 0.25 18.84
C ASN A 211 -1.39 -0.06 20.04
N ALA A 212 -2.52 0.67 20.20
CA ALA A 212 -3.58 0.34 21.13
C ALA A 212 -4.48 -0.75 20.47
N ALA A 213 -4.33 -1.99 20.95
CA ALA A 213 -5.11 -3.20 20.74
C ALA A 213 -6.30 -3.12 19.75
N MET A 214 -6.17 -3.79 18.60
CA MET A 214 -7.34 -4.34 17.91
C MET A 214 -7.98 -5.37 18.86
N PRO A 215 -9.29 -5.34 19.11
CA PRO A 215 -9.94 -6.39 19.87
C PRO A 215 -9.76 -7.71 19.12
N ALA A 216 -9.25 -8.71 19.83
CA ALA A 216 -9.15 -10.09 19.35
C ALA A 216 -10.51 -10.56 18.83
N GLY A 217 -10.51 -11.21 17.68
CA GLY A 217 -11.61 -11.59 16.82
C GLY A 217 -12.92 -11.95 17.50
N ALA A 218 -13.98 -11.37 16.97
CA ALA A 218 -15.26 -12.01 16.97
C ALA A 218 -15.19 -13.21 16.02
N THR A 219 -14.94 -14.39 16.54
CA THR A 219 -15.26 -15.65 15.88
C THR A 219 -16.77 -15.69 15.77
N GLY A 220 -17.28 -15.50 14.55
CA GLY A 220 -18.69 -15.57 14.24
C GLY A 220 -19.24 -16.98 14.50
N GLY A 221 -20.40 -17.03 15.19
CA GLY A 221 -21.31 -18.14 15.13
C GLY A 221 -22.15 -18.10 13.85
#